data_a65e07ff502acdc9d4810ce8e4d19495
#
_entry.id   a65e07ff502acdc9d4810ce8e4d19495
#
_cell.length_a   1.000
_cell.length_b   1.000
_cell.length_c   1.000
_cell.angle_alpha   90.00
_cell.angle_beta   90.00
_cell.angle_gamma   90.00
#
_symmetry.space_group_name_H-M   'P 1'
#
loop_
_entity.id
_entity.type
_entity.pdbx_description
1 polymer ?
#
loop_
_entity_poly.entity_id
_entity_poly.type
_entity_poly.pdbx_seq_one_letter_code
_entity_poly.pdbx_strand_id
1 'polypeptide(L)'
;AQGDLTRNGDDITDFLGDFSELKTSLLYILKRFNSTLTEISNLAEQVSSNSSEVENASKSLADGATEQAGVIEELNATIDAVVDLAEDTAKETQSASARVKASANKANEEKEKMNELLTEMEHITEISKEIGNIITDIEDIASQTNLLSLNASIEAARAGEAGRGFAVVADQIGKLAADSAKSAVNTRDLIDKTLVEIEKGNMITRTTAESFNQIIADMESFAELAENTMEKANSQAESLEQI
;
A
#
# COMPACT_ATOMS: atom_id res chain seq x y z
N ALA A 1 33.96 -56.40 -74.64
CA ALA A 1 33.31 -55.15 -74.34
C ALA A 1 32.96 -55.12 -72.83
N GLN A 2 33.77 -54.41 -72.02
CA GLN A 2 33.64 -54.29 -70.59
C GLN A 2 32.81 -53.07 -70.20
N GLY A 3 31.66 -52.83 -70.86
CA GLY A 3 30.71 -51.78 -70.46
C GLY A 3 31.23 -50.32 -70.59
N ASP A 4 32.33 -50.10 -71.29
CA ASP A 4 32.84 -48.79 -71.56
C ASP A 4 31.98 -48.14 -72.68
N LEU A 5 31.09 -47.25 -72.22
CA LEU A 5 30.16 -46.51 -73.08
C LEU A 5 30.72 -45.17 -73.55
N THR A 6 31.96 -44.85 -73.18
CA THR A 6 32.63 -43.58 -73.57
C THR A 6 33.24 -43.62 -74.97
N ARG A 7 33.27 -44.79 -75.63
CA ARG A 7 33.78 -44.96 -77.02
C ARG A 7 32.92 -44.17 -77.97
N ASN A 8 33.60 -43.29 -78.71
CA ASN A 8 32.99 -42.54 -79.80
C ASN A 8 32.74 -43.41 -80.99
N GLY A 9 31.73 -43.08 -81.79
CA GLY A 9 31.41 -43.79 -83.03
C GLY A 9 32.50 -43.90 -84.09
N ASP A 10 33.60 -43.11 -83.91
CA ASP A 10 34.75 -43.13 -84.79
C ASP A 10 35.61 -44.40 -84.62
N ASP A 11 35.47 -45.11 -83.45
CA ASP A 11 36.14 -46.38 -83.20
C ASP A 11 35.43 -47.61 -83.82
N ILE A 12 34.31 -47.41 -84.47
CA ILE A 12 33.51 -48.46 -85.09
C ILE A 12 33.89 -48.48 -86.58
N THR A 13 34.54 -49.57 -87.03
CA THR A 13 34.92 -49.79 -88.44
C THR A 13 33.75 -49.58 -89.42
N ASP A 14 34.02 -49.03 -90.58
CA ASP A 14 32.99 -48.75 -91.61
C ASP A 14 32.19 -49.97 -92.00
N PHE A 15 30.89 -49.95 -91.76
CA PHE A 15 29.93 -50.89 -92.28
C PHE A 15 29.59 -50.45 -93.70
N LEU A 16 29.88 -51.31 -94.73
CA LEU A 16 29.57 -51.04 -96.11
C LEU A 16 28.19 -51.59 -96.49
N GLY A 17 27.46 -50.88 -97.35
CA GLY A 17 26.18 -51.29 -97.84
C GLY A 17 25.01 -51.16 -96.83
N ASP A 18 24.10 -52.13 -96.85
CA ASP A 18 22.84 -52.13 -96.06
C ASP A 18 23.05 -52.07 -94.53
N PHE A 19 24.29 -52.23 -94.05
CA PHE A 19 24.61 -52.13 -92.61
C PHE A 19 24.89 -50.71 -92.14
N SER A 20 24.91 -49.69 -92.97
CA SER A 20 25.13 -48.30 -92.55
C SER A 20 24.00 -47.71 -91.69
N GLU A 21 22.77 -48.11 -91.98
CA GLU A 21 21.63 -47.71 -91.14
C GLU A 21 21.68 -48.36 -89.74
N LEU A 22 22.15 -49.60 -89.64
CA LEU A 22 22.38 -50.27 -88.35
C LEU A 22 23.44 -49.56 -87.52
N LYS A 23 24.55 -49.11 -88.15
CA LYS A 23 25.60 -48.30 -87.49
C LYS A 23 25.01 -47.02 -86.92
N THR A 24 24.26 -46.28 -87.73
CA THR A 24 23.60 -45.02 -87.30
C THR A 24 22.69 -45.21 -86.15
N SER A 25 21.88 -46.27 -86.19
CA SER A 25 20.93 -46.62 -85.07
C SER A 25 21.64 -47.02 -83.77
N LEU A 26 22.76 -47.79 -83.86
CA LEU A 26 23.59 -48.13 -82.72
C LEU A 26 24.26 -46.92 -82.11
N LEU A 27 24.83 -46.02 -82.93
CA LEU A 27 25.43 -44.76 -82.45
C LEU A 27 24.40 -43.85 -81.80
N TYR A 28 23.20 -43.77 -82.33
CA TYR A 28 22.10 -43.05 -81.70
C TYR A 28 21.72 -43.60 -80.32
N ILE A 29 21.61 -44.92 -80.22
CA ILE A 29 21.29 -45.63 -78.94
C ILE A 29 22.42 -45.37 -77.95
N LEU A 30 23.71 -45.49 -78.33
CA LEU A 30 24.83 -45.21 -77.41
C LEU A 30 24.88 -43.78 -76.97
N LYS A 31 24.61 -42.81 -77.84
CA LYS A 31 24.55 -41.38 -77.45
C LYS A 31 23.38 -41.12 -76.45
N ARG A 32 22.25 -41.67 -76.75
CA ARG A 32 21.06 -41.57 -75.83
C ARG A 32 21.37 -42.19 -74.49
N PHE A 33 21.94 -43.38 -74.47
CA PHE A 33 22.27 -44.13 -73.27
C PHE A 33 23.32 -43.35 -72.43
N ASN A 34 24.36 -42.82 -73.04
CA ASN A 34 25.35 -41.97 -72.35
C ASN A 34 24.68 -40.71 -71.76
N SER A 35 23.85 -40.03 -72.55
CA SER A 35 23.12 -38.85 -72.00
C SER A 35 22.28 -39.18 -70.81
N THR A 36 21.51 -40.29 -70.87
CA THR A 36 20.66 -40.73 -69.76
C THR A 36 21.49 -41.14 -68.54
N LEU A 37 22.62 -41.81 -68.69
CA LEU A 37 23.50 -42.17 -67.58
C LEU A 37 24.15 -40.96 -66.94
N THR A 38 24.54 -39.96 -67.73
CA THR A 38 25.08 -38.68 -67.22
C THR A 38 24.01 -37.95 -66.42
N GLU A 39 22.78 -37.90 -66.90
CA GLU A 39 21.64 -37.30 -66.21
C GLU A 39 21.31 -37.99 -64.87
N ILE A 40 21.32 -39.37 -64.90
CA ILE A 40 21.15 -40.16 -63.66
C ILE A 40 22.28 -39.90 -62.67
N SER A 41 23.57 -39.79 -63.16
CA SER A 41 24.68 -39.49 -62.25
C SER A 41 24.51 -38.09 -61.56
N ASN A 42 24.13 -37.09 -62.36
CA ASN A 42 23.88 -35.75 -61.80
C ASN A 42 22.74 -35.69 -60.83
N LEU A 43 21.66 -36.42 -61.12
CA LEU A 43 20.51 -36.57 -60.22
C LEU A 43 20.93 -37.28 -58.93
N ALA A 44 21.75 -38.33 -59.00
CA ALA A 44 22.27 -39.05 -57.86
C ALA A 44 23.13 -38.18 -56.95
N GLU A 45 24.00 -37.36 -57.55
CA GLU A 45 24.80 -36.35 -56.80
C GLU A 45 23.89 -35.33 -56.13
N GLN A 46 22.87 -34.84 -56.81
CA GLN A 46 21.92 -33.88 -56.25
C GLN A 46 21.10 -34.48 -55.09
N VAL A 47 20.63 -35.75 -55.24
CA VAL A 47 19.97 -36.45 -54.16
C VAL A 47 20.90 -36.64 -52.96
N SER A 48 22.18 -37.00 -53.19
CA SER A 48 23.16 -37.14 -52.12
C SER A 48 23.40 -35.81 -51.37
N SER A 49 23.52 -34.69 -52.09
CA SER A 49 23.67 -33.36 -51.51
C SER A 49 22.44 -32.95 -50.68
N ASN A 50 21.24 -33.11 -51.25
CA ASN A 50 19.98 -32.80 -50.57
C ASN A 50 19.79 -33.67 -49.31
N SER A 51 20.21 -34.95 -49.39
CA SER A 51 20.14 -35.85 -48.21
C SER A 51 21.05 -35.37 -47.08
N SER A 52 22.25 -34.88 -47.40
CA SER A 52 23.16 -34.31 -46.41
C SER A 52 22.62 -33.02 -45.79
N GLU A 53 21.98 -32.16 -46.61
CA GLU A 53 21.31 -30.95 -46.09
C GLU A 53 20.13 -31.30 -45.13
N VAL A 54 19.34 -32.29 -45.49
CA VAL A 54 18.23 -32.80 -44.63
C VAL A 54 18.77 -33.38 -43.33
N GLU A 55 19.89 -34.13 -43.37
CA GLU A 55 20.56 -34.65 -42.18
C GLU A 55 21.00 -33.53 -41.23
N ASN A 56 21.67 -32.51 -41.79
CA ASN A 56 22.12 -31.35 -41.00
C ASN A 56 20.94 -30.56 -40.43
N ALA A 57 19.89 -30.33 -41.18
CA ALA A 57 18.68 -29.65 -40.73
C ALA A 57 17.97 -30.46 -39.60
N SER A 58 17.92 -31.79 -39.77
CA SER A 58 17.32 -32.68 -38.75
C SER A 58 18.10 -32.66 -37.44
N LYS A 59 19.44 -32.61 -37.50
CA LYS A 59 20.30 -32.49 -36.34
C LYS A 59 20.09 -31.14 -35.64
N SER A 60 20.06 -30.04 -36.39
CA SER A 60 19.78 -28.71 -35.81
C SER A 60 18.40 -28.64 -35.17
N LEU A 61 17.39 -29.30 -35.75
CA LEU A 61 16.04 -29.39 -35.19
C LEU A 61 16.04 -30.19 -33.88
N ALA A 62 16.77 -31.30 -33.82
CA ALA A 62 16.89 -32.11 -32.60
C ALA A 62 17.59 -31.33 -31.45
N ASP A 63 18.67 -30.61 -31.78
CA ASP A 63 19.41 -29.77 -30.84
C ASP A 63 18.48 -28.63 -30.32
N GLY A 64 17.77 -27.95 -31.24
CA GLY A 64 16.80 -26.91 -30.89
C GLY A 64 15.61 -27.43 -30.04
N ALA A 65 15.12 -28.63 -30.32
CA ALA A 65 14.07 -29.26 -29.52
C ALA A 65 14.53 -29.60 -28.09
N THR A 66 15.80 -30.01 -27.95
CA THR A 66 16.41 -30.27 -26.63
C THR A 66 16.57 -28.96 -25.83
N GLU A 67 17.01 -27.90 -26.47
CA GLU A 67 17.12 -26.57 -25.85
C GLU A 67 15.74 -26.04 -25.42
N GLN A 68 14.72 -26.19 -26.29
CA GLN A 68 13.33 -25.82 -25.95
C GLN A 68 12.78 -26.60 -24.76
N ALA A 69 13.07 -27.91 -24.65
CA ALA A 69 12.67 -28.70 -23.50
C ALA A 69 13.28 -28.17 -22.19
N GLY A 70 14.56 -27.80 -22.21
CA GLY A 70 15.21 -27.18 -21.06
C GLY A 70 14.61 -25.82 -20.65
N VAL A 71 14.27 -24.99 -21.64
CA VAL A 71 13.60 -23.70 -21.38
C VAL A 71 12.20 -23.91 -20.80
N ILE A 72 11.47 -24.93 -21.26
CA ILE A 72 10.15 -25.27 -20.72
C ILE A 72 10.25 -25.74 -19.25
N GLU A 73 11.26 -26.55 -18.90
CA GLU A 73 11.50 -26.95 -17.51
C GLU A 73 11.80 -25.75 -16.61
N GLU A 74 12.64 -24.80 -17.06
CA GLU A 74 12.93 -23.58 -16.33
C GLU A 74 11.69 -22.67 -16.19
N LEU A 75 10.87 -22.61 -17.24
CA LEU A 75 9.63 -21.85 -17.25
C LEU A 75 8.61 -22.42 -16.25
N ASN A 76 8.46 -23.74 -16.21
CA ASN A 76 7.61 -24.41 -15.22
C ASN A 76 8.07 -24.12 -13.79
N ALA A 77 9.37 -24.23 -13.51
CA ALA A 77 9.91 -23.90 -12.17
C ALA A 77 9.66 -22.43 -11.80
N THR A 78 9.70 -21.53 -12.77
CA THR A 78 9.40 -20.10 -12.56
C THR A 78 7.91 -19.88 -12.29
N ILE A 79 7.03 -20.58 -13.00
CA ILE A 79 5.58 -20.54 -12.79
C ILE A 79 5.25 -21.02 -11.37
N ASP A 80 5.78 -22.16 -10.95
CA ASP A 80 5.58 -22.69 -9.60
C ASP A 80 5.99 -21.66 -8.53
N ALA A 81 7.16 -21.03 -8.69
CA ALA A 81 7.63 -19.99 -7.76
C ALA A 81 6.71 -18.75 -7.74
N VAL A 82 6.11 -18.36 -8.86
CA VAL A 82 5.16 -17.24 -8.92
C VAL A 82 3.80 -17.62 -8.32
N VAL A 83 3.35 -18.87 -8.45
CA VAL A 83 2.15 -19.38 -7.79
C VAL A 83 2.34 -19.35 -6.27
N ASP A 84 3.44 -19.88 -5.75
CA ASP A 84 3.76 -19.83 -4.32
C ASP A 84 3.78 -18.37 -3.79
N LEU A 85 4.40 -17.47 -4.55
CA LEU A 85 4.44 -16.04 -4.19
C LEU A 85 3.05 -15.40 -4.17
N ALA A 86 2.18 -15.76 -5.10
CA ALA A 86 0.79 -15.27 -5.15
C ALA A 86 -0.01 -15.77 -3.93
N GLU A 87 0.12 -17.06 -3.58
CA GLU A 87 -0.53 -17.61 -2.39
C GLU A 87 -0.04 -16.96 -1.10
N ASP A 88 1.28 -16.75 -0.95
CA ASP A 88 1.85 -16.08 0.21
C ASP A 88 1.39 -14.63 0.30
N THR A 89 1.32 -13.92 -0.85
CA THR A 89 0.75 -12.56 -0.93
C THR A 89 -0.69 -12.54 -0.46
N ALA A 90 -1.52 -13.51 -0.87
CA ALA A 90 -2.90 -13.61 -0.41
C ALA A 90 -3.00 -13.81 1.11
N LYS A 91 -2.19 -14.72 1.69
CA LYS A 91 -2.15 -14.98 3.15
C LYS A 91 -1.69 -13.77 3.95
N GLU A 92 -0.61 -13.11 3.50
CA GLU A 92 -0.09 -11.90 4.16
C GLU A 92 -1.11 -10.76 4.12
N THR A 93 -1.76 -10.57 2.98
CA THR A 93 -2.80 -9.56 2.78
C THR A 93 -4.02 -9.84 3.65
N GLN A 94 -4.44 -11.10 3.79
CA GLN A 94 -5.51 -11.50 4.71
C GLN A 94 -5.16 -11.16 6.18
N SER A 95 -3.92 -11.46 6.59
CA SER A 95 -3.42 -11.12 7.91
C SER A 95 -3.38 -9.60 8.14
N ALA A 96 -2.94 -8.84 7.13
CA ALA A 96 -2.93 -7.37 7.16
C ALA A 96 -4.35 -6.80 7.30
N SER A 97 -5.32 -7.32 6.54
CA SER A 97 -6.73 -6.92 6.62
C SER A 97 -7.31 -7.16 8.03
N ALA A 98 -7.04 -8.31 8.63
CA ALA A 98 -7.48 -8.61 10.00
C ALA A 98 -6.90 -7.62 11.02
N ARG A 99 -5.61 -7.27 10.90
CA ARG A 99 -4.95 -6.27 11.77
C ARG A 99 -5.51 -4.87 11.58
N VAL A 100 -5.80 -4.48 10.35
CA VAL A 100 -6.42 -3.18 10.02
C VAL A 100 -7.81 -3.09 10.65
N LYS A 101 -8.65 -4.13 10.52
CA LYS A 101 -9.98 -4.18 11.16
C LYS A 101 -9.88 -4.06 12.69
N ALA A 102 -8.93 -4.76 13.31
CA ALA A 102 -8.70 -4.65 14.76
C ALA A 102 -8.26 -3.22 15.16
N SER A 103 -7.42 -2.57 14.35
CA SER A 103 -6.98 -1.20 14.58
C SER A 103 -8.11 -0.18 14.40
N ALA A 104 -9.00 -0.39 13.42
CA ALA A 104 -10.20 0.44 13.23
C ALA A 104 -11.13 0.37 14.43
N ASN A 105 -11.36 -0.84 14.97
CA ASN A 105 -12.16 -1.02 16.19
C ASN A 105 -11.53 -0.27 17.39
N LYS A 106 -10.21 -0.39 17.56
CA LYS A 106 -9.50 0.32 18.62
C LYS A 106 -9.57 1.84 18.46
N ALA A 107 -9.43 2.34 17.24
CA ALA A 107 -9.59 3.77 16.96
C ALA A 107 -11.01 4.27 17.29
N ASN A 108 -12.02 3.45 17.03
CA ASN A 108 -13.41 3.78 17.39
C ASN A 108 -13.62 3.81 18.93
N GLU A 109 -13.04 2.88 19.67
CA GLU A 109 -13.06 2.90 21.14
C GLU A 109 -12.37 4.17 21.70
N GLU A 110 -11.24 4.56 21.14
CA GLU A 110 -10.54 5.79 21.55
C GLU A 110 -11.33 7.06 21.20
N LYS A 111 -12.05 7.07 20.08
CA LYS A 111 -12.98 8.15 19.73
C LYS A 111 -14.12 8.27 20.76
N GLU A 112 -14.68 7.15 21.21
CA GLU A 112 -15.71 7.16 22.25
C GLU A 112 -15.17 7.77 23.55
N LYS A 113 -13.96 7.39 23.96
CA LYS A 113 -13.30 7.99 25.12
C LYS A 113 -13.06 9.51 24.97
N MET A 114 -12.73 9.97 23.73
CA MET A 114 -12.61 11.41 23.47
C MET A 114 -13.95 12.14 23.63
N ASN A 115 -15.07 11.51 23.24
CA ASN A 115 -16.40 12.07 23.46
C ASN A 115 -16.78 12.11 24.95
N GLU A 116 -16.43 11.07 25.70
CA GLU A 116 -16.59 11.08 27.16
C GLU A 116 -15.76 12.21 27.80
N LEU A 117 -14.50 12.39 27.36
CA LEU A 117 -13.65 13.46 27.84
C LEU A 117 -14.21 14.85 27.54
N LEU A 118 -14.83 15.06 26.36
CA LEU A 118 -15.52 16.31 26.05
C LEU A 118 -16.68 16.58 27.05
N THR A 119 -17.46 15.57 27.39
CA THR A 119 -18.55 15.68 28.37
C THR A 119 -18.02 16.06 29.75
N GLU A 120 -16.94 15.42 30.21
CA GLU A 120 -16.29 15.76 31.46
C GLU A 120 -15.72 17.19 31.49
N MET A 121 -15.14 17.64 30.38
CA MET A 121 -14.66 19.01 30.25
C MET A 121 -15.78 20.05 30.27
N GLU A 122 -16.94 19.75 29.68
CA GLU A 122 -18.14 20.58 29.81
C GLU A 122 -18.60 20.69 31.28
N HIS A 123 -18.59 19.57 32.01
CA HIS A 123 -18.91 19.54 33.44
C HIS A 123 -17.94 20.35 34.29
N ILE A 124 -16.61 20.25 34.00
CA ILE A 124 -15.61 21.09 34.67
C ILE A 124 -15.83 22.57 34.36
N THR A 125 -16.24 22.92 33.12
CA THR A 125 -16.62 24.29 32.76
C THR A 125 -17.77 24.81 33.60
N GLU A 126 -18.82 24.02 33.81
CA GLU A 126 -19.99 24.36 34.61
C GLU A 126 -19.60 24.58 36.08
N ILE A 127 -18.86 23.63 36.66
CA ILE A 127 -18.35 23.77 38.05
C ILE A 127 -17.47 25.04 38.21
N SER A 128 -16.60 25.32 37.23
CA SER A 128 -15.76 26.52 37.30
C SER A 128 -16.57 27.82 37.26
N LYS A 129 -17.67 27.85 36.49
CA LYS A 129 -18.60 28.98 36.47
C LYS A 129 -19.33 29.13 37.82
N GLU A 130 -19.77 28.01 38.45
CA GLU A 130 -20.38 28.05 39.78
C GLU A 130 -19.41 28.58 40.82
N ILE A 131 -18.14 28.17 40.79
CA ILE A 131 -17.11 28.71 41.69
C ILE A 131 -16.94 30.22 41.42
N GLY A 132 -16.97 30.68 40.19
CA GLY A 132 -16.93 32.11 39.83
C GLY A 132 -18.09 32.90 40.49
N ASN A 133 -19.30 32.32 40.50
CA ASN A 133 -20.46 32.93 41.18
C ASN A 133 -20.27 33.01 42.72
N ILE A 134 -19.76 31.93 43.34
CA ILE A 134 -19.44 31.92 44.78
C ILE A 134 -18.38 32.98 45.13
N ILE A 135 -17.37 33.16 44.30
CA ILE A 135 -16.37 34.22 44.50
C ILE A 135 -16.98 35.63 44.42
N THR A 136 -17.98 35.82 43.52
CA THR A 136 -18.75 37.08 43.50
C THR A 136 -19.49 37.34 44.80
N ASP A 137 -20.15 36.30 45.33
CA ASP A 137 -20.84 36.41 46.64
C ASP A 137 -19.88 36.72 47.77
N ILE A 138 -18.66 36.14 47.75
CA ILE A 138 -17.60 36.44 48.73
C ILE A 138 -17.12 37.90 48.65
N GLU A 139 -16.95 38.45 47.43
CA GLU A 139 -16.63 39.86 47.24
C GLU A 139 -17.70 40.78 47.79
N ASP A 140 -18.97 40.43 47.54
CA ASP A 140 -20.11 41.21 48.07
C ASP A 140 -20.15 41.15 49.61
N ILE A 141 -19.93 39.99 50.24
CA ILE A 141 -19.84 39.81 51.69
C ILE A 141 -18.69 40.62 52.27
N ALA A 142 -17.51 40.58 51.60
CA ALA A 142 -16.37 41.34 52.03
C ALA A 142 -16.63 42.87 51.97
N SER A 143 -17.26 43.34 50.88
CA SER A 143 -17.69 44.72 50.71
C SER A 143 -18.70 45.16 51.81
N GLN A 144 -19.71 44.35 52.08
CA GLN A 144 -20.68 44.61 53.14
C GLN A 144 -20.02 44.63 54.55
N THR A 145 -19.08 43.69 54.78
CA THR A 145 -18.35 43.63 56.06
C THR A 145 -17.48 44.86 56.26
N ASN A 146 -16.86 45.36 55.20
CA ASN A 146 -16.08 46.60 55.23
C ASN A 146 -16.94 47.82 55.53
N LEU A 147 -18.17 47.91 54.94
CA LEU A 147 -19.12 48.96 55.22
C LEU A 147 -19.64 48.88 56.70
N LEU A 148 -19.88 47.67 57.20
CA LEU A 148 -20.26 47.45 58.59
C LEU A 148 -19.15 47.88 59.56
N SER A 149 -17.91 47.56 59.26
CA SER A 149 -16.75 47.95 60.04
C SER A 149 -16.55 49.50 60.09
N LEU A 150 -16.78 50.12 58.94
CA LEU A 150 -16.74 51.59 58.85
C LEU A 150 -17.80 52.24 59.70
N ASN A 151 -19.06 51.75 59.63
CA ASN A 151 -20.15 52.21 60.43
C ASN A 151 -19.87 52.01 61.94
N ALA A 152 -19.32 50.87 62.34
CA ALA A 152 -18.90 50.59 63.72
C ALA A 152 -17.78 51.50 64.20
N SER A 153 -16.81 51.82 63.32
CA SER A 153 -15.74 52.78 63.62
C SER A 153 -16.29 54.21 63.89
N ILE A 154 -17.25 54.59 63.04
CA ILE A 154 -17.93 55.92 63.22
C ILE A 154 -18.70 55.98 64.60
N GLU A 155 -19.42 54.97 64.93
CA GLU A 155 -20.17 54.95 66.17
C GLU A 155 -19.26 54.83 67.42
N ALA A 156 -18.15 54.06 67.25
CA ALA A 156 -17.10 54.00 68.30
C ALA A 156 -16.43 55.35 68.51
N ALA A 157 -16.17 56.13 67.48
CA ALA A 157 -15.66 57.50 67.58
C ALA A 157 -16.69 58.44 68.25
N ARG A 158 -17.97 58.20 67.99
CA ARG A 158 -19.07 58.98 68.60
C ARG A 158 -19.26 58.75 70.10
N ALA A 159 -18.89 57.56 70.59
CA ALA A 159 -18.88 57.20 72.00
C ALA A 159 -17.67 57.75 72.80
N GLY A 160 -16.70 58.38 72.13
CA GLY A 160 -15.52 59.01 72.76
C GLY A 160 -14.62 57.98 73.46
N GLU A 161 -14.15 58.29 74.68
CA GLU A 161 -13.27 57.41 75.51
C GLU A 161 -13.86 56.01 75.74
N ALA A 162 -15.17 55.89 75.90
CA ALA A 162 -15.86 54.61 76.13
C ALA A 162 -15.85 53.70 74.91
N GLY A 163 -15.71 54.24 73.68
CA GLY A 163 -15.72 53.50 72.43
C GLY A 163 -14.31 53.08 71.92
N ARG A 164 -13.26 53.45 72.62
CA ARG A 164 -11.86 53.27 72.08
C ARG A 164 -11.47 51.83 71.78
N GLY A 165 -11.93 50.89 72.67
CA GLY A 165 -11.70 49.46 72.41
C GLY A 165 -12.46 48.91 71.15
N PHE A 166 -13.74 49.41 71.00
CA PHE A 166 -14.55 49.05 69.85
C PHE A 166 -13.98 49.63 68.51
N ALA A 167 -13.39 50.82 68.53
CA ALA A 167 -12.74 51.42 67.34
C ALA A 167 -11.61 50.56 66.81
N VAL A 168 -10.79 50.01 67.73
CA VAL A 168 -9.65 49.11 67.30
C VAL A 168 -10.21 47.83 66.70
N VAL A 169 -11.24 47.23 67.25
CA VAL A 169 -11.85 46.01 66.69
C VAL A 169 -12.47 46.30 65.32
N ALA A 170 -13.20 47.40 65.19
CA ALA A 170 -13.77 47.81 63.92
C ALA A 170 -12.72 48.02 62.80
N ASP A 171 -11.60 48.71 63.15
CA ASP A 171 -10.47 48.88 62.20
C ASP A 171 -9.85 47.54 61.78
N GLN A 172 -9.71 46.56 62.68
CA GLN A 172 -9.23 45.23 62.36
C GLN A 172 -10.21 44.46 61.46
N ILE A 173 -11.51 44.57 61.70
CA ILE A 173 -12.54 43.97 60.84
C ILE A 173 -12.50 44.59 59.45
N GLY A 174 -12.31 45.90 59.32
CA GLY A 174 -12.17 46.57 58.03
C GLY A 174 -10.94 46.09 57.25
N LYS A 175 -9.79 45.91 57.91
CA LYS A 175 -8.60 45.32 57.29
C LYS A 175 -8.83 43.90 56.82
N LEU A 176 -9.46 43.05 57.62
CA LEU A 176 -9.78 41.69 57.29
C LEU A 176 -10.72 41.62 56.06
N ALA A 177 -11.73 42.48 56.02
CA ALA A 177 -12.66 42.60 54.91
C ALA A 177 -11.94 43.01 53.58
N ALA A 178 -11.04 44.00 53.67
CA ALA A 178 -10.24 44.41 52.52
C ALA A 178 -9.31 43.32 52.03
N ASP A 179 -8.66 42.57 52.92
CA ASP A 179 -7.79 41.43 52.55
C ASP A 179 -8.62 40.27 51.94
N SER A 180 -9.84 40.04 52.49
CA SER A 180 -10.76 39.04 51.92
C SER A 180 -11.22 39.41 50.50
N ALA A 181 -11.60 40.68 50.26
CA ALA A 181 -11.96 41.18 48.94
C ALA A 181 -10.82 41.01 47.95
N LYS A 182 -9.59 41.35 48.33
CA LYS A 182 -8.39 41.18 47.49
C LYS A 182 -8.15 39.72 47.16
N SER A 183 -8.31 38.84 48.11
CA SER A 183 -8.17 37.37 47.90
C SER A 183 -9.24 36.82 46.96
N ALA A 184 -10.47 37.31 47.07
CA ALA A 184 -11.58 36.93 46.17
C ALA A 184 -11.30 37.38 44.73
N VAL A 185 -10.86 38.64 44.53
CA VAL A 185 -10.44 39.13 43.17
C VAL A 185 -9.33 38.27 42.57
N ASN A 186 -8.29 37.94 43.35
CA ASN A 186 -7.20 37.08 42.87
C ASN A 186 -7.70 35.68 42.49
N THR A 187 -8.65 35.15 43.28
CA THR A 187 -9.25 33.82 43.00
C THR A 187 -10.12 33.88 41.75
N ARG A 188 -10.87 34.95 41.52
CA ARG A 188 -11.63 35.16 40.28
C ARG A 188 -10.69 35.14 39.07
N ASP A 189 -9.59 35.84 39.13
CA ASP A 189 -8.57 35.90 38.04
C ASP A 189 -8.01 34.49 37.71
N LEU A 190 -7.84 33.65 38.72
CA LEU A 190 -7.44 32.24 38.53
C LEU A 190 -8.55 31.39 37.87
N ILE A 191 -9.82 31.58 38.27
CA ILE A 191 -10.94 30.88 37.65
C ILE A 191 -11.08 31.29 36.19
N ASP A 192 -11.01 32.58 35.88
CA ASP A 192 -11.08 33.07 34.50
C ASP A 192 -9.94 32.47 33.62
N LYS A 193 -8.74 32.40 34.15
CA LYS A 193 -7.61 31.72 33.46
C LYS A 193 -7.86 30.23 33.29
N THR A 194 -8.44 29.58 34.30
CA THR A 194 -8.78 28.15 34.22
C THR A 194 -9.82 27.88 33.13
N LEU A 195 -10.85 28.73 33.00
CA LEU A 195 -11.87 28.60 31.96
C LEU A 195 -11.25 28.72 30.55
N VAL A 196 -10.27 29.63 30.37
CA VAL A 196 -9.55 29.75 29.10
C VAL A 196 -8.73 28.49 28.77
N GLU A 197 -8.08 27.89 29.77
CA GLU A 197 -7.30 26.66 29.56
C GLU A 197 -8.22 25.45 29.28
N ILE A 198 -9.40 25.38 29.92
CA ILE A 198 -10.42 24.36 29.66
C ILE A 198 -10.92 24.47 28.21
N GLU A 199 -11.20 25.69 27.73
CA GLU A 199 -11.63 25.93 26.33
C GLU A 199 -10.59 25.47 25.32
N LYS A 200 -9.31 25.73 25.58
CA LYS A 200 -8.20 25.19 24.77
C LYS A 200 -8.17 23.66 24.83
N GLY A 201 -8.33 23.07 25.99
CA GLY A 201 -8.45 21.61 26.18
C GLY A 201 -9.58 21.00 25.35
N ASN A 202 -10.76 21.64 25.39
CA ASN A 202 -11.92 21.24 24.59
C ASN A 202 -11.62 21.25 23.08
N MET A 203 -10.96 22.32 22.60
CA MET A 203 -10.58 22.43 21.19
C MET A 203 -9.64 21.31 20.77
N ILE A 204 -8.61 21.02 21.57
CA ILE A 204 -7.64 19.95 21.29
C ILE A 204 -8.36 18.58 21.29
N THR A 205 -9.21 18.33 22.28
CA THR A 205 -9.95 17.06 22.38
C THR A 205 -10.86 16.85 21.17
N ARG A 206 -11.57 17.90 20.72
CA ARG A 206 -12.43 17.85 19.54
C ARG A 206 -11.62 17.55 18.27
N THR A 207 -10.51 18.25 18.06
CA THR A 207 -9.62 18.01 16.90
C THR A 207 -9.05 16.60 16.93
N THR A 208 -8.74 16.07 18.12
CA THR A 208 -8.27 14.69 18.27
C THR A 208 -9.35 13.69 17.92
N ALA A 209 -10.59 13.91 18.35
CA ALA A 209 -11.74 13.07 17.98
C ALA A 209 -12.01 13.08 16.47
N GLU A 210 -11.88 14.24 15.81
CA GLU A 210 -11.96 14.35 14.36
C GLU A 210 -10.84 13.57 13.65
N SER A 211 -9.62 13.60 14.19
CA SER A 211 -8.49 12.82 13.66
C SER A 211 -8.73 11.31 13.74
N PHE A 212 -9.38 10.82 14.80
CA PHE A 212 -9.80 9.42 14.88
C PHE A 212 -10.82 9.03 13.80
N ASN A 213 -11.75 9.93 13.44
CA ASN A 213 -12.67 9.68 12.33
C ASN A 213 -11.91 9.47 11.01
N GLN A 214 -10.88 10.30 10.75
CA GLN A 214 -10.05 10.14 9.55
C GLN A 214 -9.28 8.83 9.57
N ILE A 215 -8.69 8.46 10.71
CA ILE A 215 -7.99 7.19 10.87
C ILE A 215 -8.91 6.00 10.60
N ILE A 216 -10.15 6.03 11.10
CA ILE A 216 -11.14 4.97 10.85
C ILE A 216 -11.46 4.87 9.37
N ALA A 217 -11.71 5.99 8.68
CA ALA A 217 -12.00 6.01 7.24
C ALA A 217 -10.81 5.48 6.41
N ASP A 218 -9.58 5.88 6.76
CA ASP A 218 -8.37 5.39 6.11
C ASP A 218 -8.19 3.88 6.30
N MET A 219 -8.51 3.35 7.48
CA MET A 219 -8.45 1.91 7.77
C MET A 219 -9.52 1.12 7.01
N GLU A 220 -10.73 1.65 6.85
CA GLU A 220 -11.78 1.04 6.02
C GLU A 220 -11.33 0.96 4.55
N SER A 221 -10.76 2.04 4.01
CA SER A 221 -10.20 2.06 2.65
C SER A 221 -9.05 1.06 2.50
N PHE A 222 -8.21 0.93 3.53
CA PHE A 222 -7.11 -0.04 3.53
C PHE A 222 -7.59 -1.49 3.57
N ALA A 223 -8.68 -1.76 4.29
CA ALA A 223 -9.30 -3.09 4.34
C ALA A 223 -9.88 -3.49 2.96
N GLU A 224 -10.52 -2.55 2.26
CA GLU A 224 -11.01 -2.76 0.89
C GLU A 224 -9.86 -3.00 -0.10
N LEU A 225 -8.77 -2.21 -0.01
CA LEU A 225 -7.58 -2.42 -0.84
C LEU A 225 -6.95 -3.79 -0.60
N ALA A 226 -6.88 -4.23 0.65
CA ALA A 226 -6.39 -5.56 1.00
C ALA A 226 -7.26 -6.67 0.42
N GLU A 227 -8.59 -6.54 0.46
CA GLU A 227 -9.51 -7.52 -0.13
C GLU A 227 -9.33 -7.62 -1.66
N ASN A 228 -9.24 -6.48 -2.35
CA ASN A 228 -8.95 -6.43 -3.78
C ASN A 228 -7.58 -7.04 -4.14
N THR A 229 -6.57 -6.84 -3.29
CA THR A 229 -5.23 -7.39 -3.51
C THR A 229 -5.22 -8.91 -3.36
N MET A 230 -5.92 -9.42 -2.35
CA MET A 230 -6.08 -10.86 -2.11
C MET A 230 -6.82 -11.54 -3.28
N GLU A 231 -7.90 -10.92 -3.78
CA GLU A 231 -8.64 -11.43 -4.94
C GLU A 231 -7.76 -11.51 -6.19
N LYS A 232 -6.96 -10.47 -6.46
CA LYS A 232 -6.01 -10.44 -7.57
C LYS A 232 -4.91 -11.49 -7.43
N ALA A 233 -4.36 -11.69 -6.24
CA ALA A 233 -3.35 -12.70 -5.99
C ALA A 233 -3.90 -14.12 -6.22
N ASN A 234 -5.11 -14.41 -5.74
CA ASN A 234 -5.79 -15.69 -6.00
C ASN A 234 -6.07 -15.91 -7.50
N SER A 235 -6.58 -14.88 -8.20
CA SER A 235 -6.83 -14.95 -9.64
C SER A 235 -5.53 -15.12 -10.44
N GLN A 236 -4.43 -14.56 -9.99
CA GLN A 236 -3.11 -14.74 -10.59
C GLN A 236 -2.63 -16.18 -10.43
N ALA A 237 -2.75 -16.77 -9.23
CA ALA A 237 -2.38 -18.17 -8.99
C ALA A 237 -3.21 -19.11 -9.89
N GLU A 238 -4.54 -18.92 -9.93
CA GLU A 238 -5.43 -19.72 -10.77
C GLU A 238 -5.11 -19.60 -12.27
N SER A 239 -4.73 -18.40 -12.72
CA SER A 239 -4.37 -18.17 -14.14
C SER A 239 -3.04 -18.84 -14.52
N LEU A 240 -2.12 -18.96 -13.58
CA LEU A 240 -0.81 -19.60 -13.78
C LEU A 240 -0.92 -21.12 -13.76
N GLU A 241 -1.86 -21.71 -13.01
CA GLU A 241 -2.15 -23.15 -13.04
C GLU A 241 -2.68 -23.64 -14.41
N GLN A 242 -3.17 -22.71 -15.25
CA GLN A 242 -3.71 -23.05 -16.59
C GLN A 242 -2.63 -23.00 -17.69
N ILE A 243 -1.42 -22.59 -17.40
CA ILE A 243 -0.30 -22.50 -18.35
C ILE A 243 0.55 -23.76 -18.30
#